data_9b30abe3f752700a90c8f2667f540b60
#
_entry.id   9b30abe3f752700a90c8f2667f540b60
#
_cell.length_a   1.000
_cell.length_b   1.000
_cell.length_c   1.000
_cell.angle_alpha   90.00
_cell.angle_beta   90.00
_cell.angle_gamma   90.00
#
_symmetry.space_group_name_H-M   'P 1'
#
loop_
_entity.id
_entity.type
_entity.pdbx_description
1 polymer ?
#
loop_
_entity_poly.entity_id
_entity_poly.type
_entity_poly.pdbx_seq_one_letter_code
_entity_poly.pdbx_strand_id
1 'polypeptide(L)'
;MTHHNDPITSVGRRRGAPLVRVTVLLLLTAMLSPYALGAKRGTKPPPALGSFTDHLPVFDATRWMKADGWKNGSPFDNAWLADHITFGDGYMDIRLDDQAALGEPYASGNFQSNGFYGYGCYEASFRPVAMPGVVSSFFTFAGPYDNGGNGKHNEIDIEFLGFDSRAFQANFWTNDDAYAGGHEAMIYLDFDASQDFHRYAFKWTSTGIAWYVDGTLVYSVVDSPADPTPKAGDSLQKIMMNVWPVDPTAAGWAGAFVYPGYSLHGVYDWVRYTAGEDCAIADPPPAPPPPGDPALMHVNGIAMSLNARGDQVITRVGVVDGGGQAVPGATVHGAWSGVITGGDTARNTDVGGIATFYSSRSRAAGSVSFCVTGITGGAKTYDPTADVETCDSIGK
;
A
#
# COMPACT_ATOMS: atom_id res chain seq x y z
N MET A 1 55.75 -30.26 18.29
CA MET A 1 55.07 -29.11 18.90
C MET A 1 54.98 -28.04 17.82
N THR A 2 53.94 -28.03 17.02
CA THR A 2 53.72 -27.08 15.93
C THR A 2 52.31 -26.60 16.03
N HIS A 3 52.17 -25.33 16.39
CA HIS A 3 50.88 -24.62 16.41
C HIS A 3 50.46 -24.32 14.98
N HIS A 4 49.26 -24.76 14.59
CA HIS A 4 48.56 -24.31 13.41
C HIS A 4 47.73 -23.08 13.78
N ASN A 5 48.06 -21.95 13.13
CA ASN A 5 47.20 -20.75 13.11
C ASN A 5 46.41 -20.78 11.80
N ASP A 6 45.11 -20.87 11.89
CA ASP A 6 44.19 -20.64 10.78
C ASP A 6 44.01 -19.13 10.55
N PRO A 7 44.06 -18.65 9.29
CA PRO A 7 43.83 -17.24 9.00
C PRO A 7 42.35 -16.95 8.88
N ILE A 8 41.92 -15.95 9.63
CA ILE A 8 40.62 -15.29 9.49
C ILE A 8 40.59 -14.61 8.12
N THR A 9 39.71 -15.11 7.23
CA THR A 9 39.44 -14.47 5.93
C THR A 9 38.68 -13.16 6.16
N SER A 10 39.36 -12.04 5.97
CA SER A 10 38.78 -10.71 5.89
C SER A 10 37.92 -10.58 4.64
N VAL A 11 36.63 -10.32 4.80
CA VAL A 11 35.75 -9.91 3.70
C VAL A 11 36.24 -8.55 3.19
N GLY A 12 36.78 -8.54 2.00
CA GLY A 12 37.30 -7.34 1.35
C GLY A 12 36.18 -6.36 0.99
N ARG A 13 36.17 -5.21 1.62
CA ARG A 13 35.44 -4.03 1.14
C ARG A 13 35.94 -3.65 -0.22
N ARG A 14 35.19 -3.92 -1.28
CA ARG A 14 35.42 -3.28 -2.58
C ARG A 14 35.11 -1.79 -2.42
N ARG A 15 36.16 -0.97 -2.55
CA ARG A 15 36.00 0.48 -2.66
C ARG A 15 35.29 0.75 -3.99
N GLY A 16 34.02 1.14 -3.94
CA GLY A 16 33.30 1.66 -5.08
C GLY A 16 33.97 2.94 -5.61
N ALA A 17 33.96 3.12 -6.90
CA ALA A 17 34.35 4.37 -7.55
C ALA A 17 33.48 5.53 -7.01
N PRO A 18 33.98 6.78 -7.03
CA PRO A 18 33.21 7.90 -6.52
C PRO A 18 31.96 8.09 -7.37
N LEU A 19 30.78 7.82 -6.79
CA LEU A 19 29.51 8.22 -7.38
C LEU A 19 29.51 9.75 -7.49
N VAL A 20 29.36 10.23 -8.71
CA VAL A 20 28.99 11.62 -8.96
C VAL A 20 27.64 11.84 -8.30
N ARG A 21 27.62 12.59 -7.22
CA ARG A 21 26.37 13.02 -6.56
C ARG A 21 25.67 13.98 -7.50
N VAL A 22 24.70 13.46 -8.26
CA VAL A 22 23.70 14.29 -8.92
C VAL A 22 22.62 14.56 -7.88
N THR A 23 22.71 15.71 -7.22
CA THR A 23 21.59 16.21 -6.41
C THR A 23 20.51 16.64 -7.40
N VAL A 24 19.59 15.75 -7.71
CA VAL A 24 18.37 16.10 -8.43
C VAL A 24 17.47 16.78 -7.39
N LEU A 25 17.49 18.10 -7.40
CA LEU A 25 16.52 18.93 -6.67
C LEU A 25 15.18 18.75 -7.37
N LEU A 26 14.42 17.72 -6.96
CA LEU A 26 13.04 17.50 -7.40
C LEU A 26 12.17 18.63 -6.83
N LEU A 27 12.08 19.73 -7.57
CA LEU A 27 11.03 20.72 -7.38
C LEU A 27 9.71 20.05 -7.82
N LEU A 28 9.06 19.33 -6.92
CA LEU A 28 7.66 18.94 -7.08
C LEU A 28 6.81 20.20 -7.10
N THR A 29 6.60 20.78 -8.28
CA THR A 29 5.51 21.72 -8.48
C THR A 29 4.21 20.93 -8.48
N ALA A 30 3.56 20.83 -7.31
CA ALA A 30 2.23 20.28 -7.16
C ALA A 30 1.27 20.99 -8.11
N MET A 31 0.97 20.39 -9.24
CA MET A 31 -0.08 20.85 -10.14
C MET A 31 -1.43 20.42 -9.57
N LEU A 32 -2.29 21.41 -9.42
CA LEU A 32 -3.64 21.38 -8.88
C LEU A 32 -4.50 20.32 -9.55
N SER A 33 -4.84 19.26 -8.84
CA SER A 33 -5.97 18.40 -9.19
C SER A 33 -7.27 19.21 -9.06
N PRO A 34 -8.20 19.16 -10.04
CA PRO A 34 -9.45 19.93 -9.99
C PRO A 34 -10.45 19.47 -8.92
N TYR A 35 -10.11 18.48 -8.10
CA TYR A 35 -10.96 17.99 -7.01
C TYR A 35 -10.55 18.50 -5.61
N ALA A 36 -9.74 19.55 -5.53
CA ALA A 36 -9.41 20.18 -4.25
C ALA A 36 -10.60 20.99 -3.70
N LEU A 37 -11.63 20.33 -3.18
CA LEU A 37 -12.58 20.93 -2.26
C LEU A 37 -11.90 21.08 -0.90
N GLY A 38 -11.42 22.28 -0.66
CA GLY A 38 -10.92 22.88 0.56
C GLY A 38 -10.79 22.02 1.82
N ALA A 39 -9.62 21.43 2.04
CA ALA A 39 -9.25 20.95 3.37
C ALA A 39 -9.15 22.15 4.32
N LYS A 40 -10.07 22.24 5.29
CA LYS A 40 -9.99 23.23 6.37
C LYS A 40 -8.76 22.93 7.23
N ARG A 41 -7.79 23.83 7.25
CA ARG A 41 -6.69 23.78 8.22
C ARG A 41 -7.25 23.65 9.63
N GLY A 42 -6.84 22.61 10.36
CA GLY A 42 -7.05 22.50 11.81
C GLY A 42 -7.92 21.35 12.31
N THR A 43 -8.28 20.37 11.50
CA THR A 43 -8.89 19.12 12.01
C THR A 43 -7.78 18.14 12.41
N LYS A 44 -7.89 17.58 13.63
CA LYS A 44 -7.06 16.45 14.05
C LYS A 44 -7.12 15.35 12.95
N PRO A 45 -5.99 14.74 12.56
CA PRO A 45 -6.01 13.61 11.64
C PRO A 45 -7.06 12.56 12.05
N PRO A 46 -7.69 11.86 11.09
CA PRO A 46 -8.53 10.73 11.43
C PRO A 46 -7.72 9.70 12.23
N PRO A 47 -8.33 8.86 13.06
CA PRO A 47 -7.60 7.78 13.71
C PRO A 47 -6.99 6.86 12.64
N ALA A 48 -5.78 6.36 12.92
CA ALA A 48 -5.15 5.35 12.08
C ALA A 48 -6.04 4.11 12.00
N LEU A 49 -6.09 3.50 10.81
CA LEU A 49 -6.83 2.26 10.60
C LEU A 49 -6.13 1.05 11.24
N GLY A 50 -6.89 -0.01 11.51
CA GLY A 50 -6.40 -1.26 12.07
C GLY A 50 -5.59 -2.11 11.08
N SER A 51 -5.03 -3.21 11.58
CA SER A 51 -4.28 -4.19 10.79
C SER A 51 -5.14 -4.87 9.76
N PHE A 52 -4.53 -5.24 8.63
CA PHE A 52 -5.17 -6.05 7.59
C PHE A 52 -4.15 -6.86 6.80
N THR A 53 -4.62 -7.91 6.14
CA THR A 53 -3.96 -8.60 5.03
C THR A 53 -4.91 -8.61 3.84
N ASP A 54 -4.41 -8.29 2.66
CA ASP A 54 -5.15 -8.34 1.40
C ASP A 54 -4.34 -9.11 0.36
N HIS A 55 -4.89 -10.20 -0.12
CA HIS A 55 -4.26 -11.05 -1.15
C HIS A 55 -4.49 -10.53 -2.58
N LEU A 56 -5.15 -9.39 -2.73
CA LEU A 56 -5.39 -8.74 -4.01
C LEU A 56 -6.04 -9.61 -5.09
N PRO A 57 -6.92 -10.55 -4.76
CA PRO A 57 -7.53 -11.44 -5.75
C PRO A 57 -8.56 -10.71 -6.60
N VAL A 58 -9.14 -9.63 -6.06
CA VAL A 58 -10.17 -8.78 -6.69
C VAL A 58 -10.04 -7.35 -6.20
N PHE A 59 -10.65 -6.40 -6.91
CA PHE A 59 -10.68 -5.01 -6.48
C PHE A 59 -11.63 -4.78 -5.30
N ASP A 60 -11.10 -4.53 -4.13
CA ASP A 60 -11.87 -4.09 -2.96
C ASP A 60 -11.96 -2.55 -2.91
N ALA A 61 -13.02 -1.99 -3.48
CA ALA A 61 -13.26 -0.55 -3.47
C ALA A 61 -13.53 0.03 -2.06
N THR A 62 -13.70 -0.78 -1.03
CA THR A 62 -13.86 -0.29 0.35
C THR A 62 -12.50 0.11 0.92
N ARG A 63 -11.46 -0.62 0.59
CA ARG A 63 -10.08 -0.42 1.07
C ARG A 63 -9.25 0.42 0.09
N TRP A 64 -9.44 0.23 -1.21
CA TRP A 64 -8.56 0.73 -2.24
C TRP A 64 -9.23 1.66 -3.24
N MET A 65 -8.42 2.48 -3.85
CA MET A 65 -8.76 3.33 -4.99
C MET A 65 -7.76 3.09 -6.12
N LYS A 66 -8.24 2.96 -7.34
CA LYS A 66 -7.45 3.07 -8.56
C LYS A 66 -7.41 4.54 -8.97
N ALA A 67 -6.23 5.11 -9.13
CA ALA A 67 -6.09 6.45 -9.69
C ALA A 67 -6.64 6.49 -11.12
N ASP A 68 -7.41 7.52 -11.46
CA ASP A 68 -8.04 7.63 -12.77
C ASP A 68 -8.16 9.08 -13.24
N GLY A 69 -7.71 9.34 -14.45
CA GLY A 69 -7.92 10.62 -15.12
C GLY A 69 -7.07 11.80 -14.62
N TRP A 70 -5.89 11.54 -14.04
CA TRP A 70 -4.95 12.59 -13.60
C TRP A 70 -3.49 12.19 -13.81
N LYS A 71 -2.57 13.12 -13.60
CA LYS A 71 -1.12 12.95 -13.75
C LYS A 71 -0.37 13.74 -12.70
N ASN A 72 0.86 13.32 -12.36
CA ASN A 72 1.72 14.02 -11.40
C ASN A 72 2.55 15.15 -12.07
N GLY A 73 2.84 15.04 -13.37
CA GLY A 73 3.86 15.85 -14.04
C GLY A 73 5.27 15.33 -13.77
N SER A 74 6.32 16.06 -14.24
CA SER A 74 7.72 15.64 -14.05
C SER A 74 8.03 15.28 -12.58
N PRO A 75 8.73 14.15 -12.32
CA PRO A 75 9.44 13.29 -13.27
C PRO A 75 8.64 12.16 -13.91
N PHE A 76 7.30 12.11 -13.71
CA PHE A 76 6.43 11.07 -14.22
C PHE A 76 6.06 11.37 -15.68
N ASP A 77 6.25 10.41 -16.59
CA ASP A 77 5.94 10.56 -18.03
C ASP A 77 4.66 9.82 -18.42
N ASN A 78 3.71 9.72 -17.47
CA ASN A 78 2.45 8.99 -17.66
C ASN A 78 1.24 9.66 -17.05
N ALA A 79 0.06 9.32 -17.60
CA ALA A 79 -1.23 9.49 -16.97
C ALA A 79 -1.58 8.26 -16.11
N TRP A 80 -2.33 8.48 -15.03
CA TRP A 80 -2.89 7.40 -14.21
C TRP A 80 -4.29 7.07 -14.72
N LEU A 81 -4.49 5.79 -15.08
CA LEU A 81 -5.77 5.28 -15.57
C LEU A 81 -6.16 4.01 -14.79
N ALA A 82 -7.43 3.96 -14.37
CA ALA A 82 -7.94 2.85 -13.56
C ALA A 82 -7.96 1.50 -14.27
N ASP A 83 -8.08 1.49 -15.60
CA ASP A 83 -8.06 0.27 -16.43
C ASP A 83 -6.65 -0.32 -16.61
N HIS A 84 -5.61 0.39 -16.16
CA HIS A 84 -4.23 -0.11 -16.09
C HIS A 84 -3.96 -0.90 -14.80
N ILE A 85 -4.96 -1.09 -13.95
CA ILE A 85 -4.89 -1.94 -12.77
C ILE A 85 -5.94 -3.04 -12.91
N THR A 86 -5.49 -4.26 -13.08
CA THR A 86 -6.34 -5.44 -13.25
C THR A 86 -6.09 -6.45 -12.14
N PHE A 87 -7.07 -7.31 -11.92
CA PHE A 87 -7.03 -8.38 -10.91
C PHE A 87 -7.40 -9.68 -11.63
N GLY A 88 -6.63 -10.72 -11.39
CA GLY A 88 -6.84 -12.03 -11.99
C GLY A 88 -5.76 -13.01 -11.58
N ASP A 89 -6.02 -14.29 -11.69
CA ASP A 89 -5.08 -15.37 -11.35
C ASP A 89 -4.48 -15.27 -9.93
N GLY A 90 -5.20 -14.59 -9.01
CA GLY A 90 -4.76 -14.36 -7.63
C GLY A 90 -3.85 -13.16 -7.42
N TYR A 91 -3.66 -12.29 -8.41
CA TYR A 91 -2.75 -11.16 -8.37
C TYR A 91 -3.42 -9.85 -8.78
N MET A 92 -2.84 -8.74 -8.32
CA MET A 92 -3.04 -7.43 -8.93
C MET A 92 -1.90 -7.17 -9.92
N ASP A 93 -2.26 -6.78 -11.13
CA ASP A 93 -1.34 -6.38 -12.18
C ASP A 93 -1.46 -4.88 -12.45
N ILE A 94 -0.33 -4.18 -12.42
CA ILE A 94 -0.22 -2.78 -12.81
C ILE A 94 0.52 -2.73 -14.14
N ARG A 95 -0.22 -2.35 -15.19
CA ARG A 95 0.28 -2.24 -16.55
C ARG A 95 0.80 -0.83 -16.86
N LEU A 96 1.92 -0.77 -17.56
CA LEU A 96 2.45 0.42 -18.24
C LEU A 96 2.48 0.17 -19.73
N ASP A 97 1.88 1.06 -20.53
CA ASP A 97 1.89 0.99 -21.99
C ASP A 97 1.92 2.37 -22.68
N ASP A 98 1.90 2.37 -24.02
CA ASP A 98 1.97 3.56 -24.87
C ASP A 98 0.59 4.20 -25.16
N GLN A 99 -0.39 3.96 -24.28
CA GLN A 99 -1.66 4.68 -24.35
C GLN A 99 -1.44 6.14 -23.95
N ALA A 100 -1.40 7.02 -24.94
CA ALA A 100 -1.29 8.45 -24.67
C ALA A 100 -2.58 8.98 -24.01
N ALA A 101 -2.45 9.69 -22.88
CA ALA A 101 -3.56 10.26 -22.15
C ALA A 101 -3.16 11.54 -21.40
N LEU A 102 -4.06 12.50 -21.32
CA LEU A 102 -3.89 13.77 -20.60
C LEU A 102 -2.65 14.58 -21.01
N GLY A 103 -2.14 14.36 -22.24
CA GLY A 103 -0.96 15.00 -22.77
C GLY A 103 0.36 14.31 -22.39
N GLU A 104 0.30 13.17 -21.69
CA GLU A 104 1.45 12.28 -21.46
C GLU A 104 1.50 11.19 -22.55
N PRO A 105 2.72 10.72 -22.92
CA PRO A 105 2.89 9.71 -23.96
C PRO A 105 2.51 8.30 -23.51
N TYR A 106 2.45 8.05 -22.20
CA TYR A 106 2.22 6.74 -21.62
C TYR A 106 1.06 6.77 -20.61
N ALA A 107 0.52 5.60 -20.30
CA ALA A 107 -0.42 5.40 -19.22
C ALA A 107 0.01 4.25 -18.32
N SER A 108 -0.32 4.36 -17.03
CA SER A 108 -0.06 3.32 -16.04
C SER A 108 -1.02 3.40 -14.87
N GLY A 109 -0.85 2.52 -13.87
CA GLY A 109 -1.67 2.44 -12.69
C GLY A 109 -1.00 2.98 -11.42
N ASN A 110 -1.79 3.66 -10.59
CA ASN A 110 -1.44 3.98 -9.22
C ASN A 110 -2.57 3.50 -8.31
N PHE A 111 -2.26 2.54 -7.44
CA PHE A 111 -3.18 1.90 -6.52
C PHE A 111 -2.91 2.41 -5.12
N GLN A 112 -3.94 2.91 -4.43
CA GLN A 112 -3.77 3.55 -3.14
C GLN A 112 -4.90 3.22 -2.17
N SER A 113 -4.59 3.19 -0.89
CA SER A 113 -5.60 2.98 0.14
C SER A 113 -6.53 4.18 0.27
N ASN A 114 -7.82 3.91 0.56
CA ASN A 114 -8.80 4.95 0.91
C ASN A 114 -8.53 5.56 2.28
N GLY A 115 -7.90 4.79 3.16
CA GLY A 115 -7.62 5.16 4.53
C GLY A 115 -6.17 5.52 4.78
N PHE A 116 -5.90 5.92 6.03
CA PHE A 116 -4.60 6.36 6.49
C PHE A 116 -4.12 5.49 7.65
N TYR A 117 -2.82 5.21 7.66
CA TYR A 117 -2.15 4.30 8.57
C TYR A 117 -1.01 5.02 9.29
N GLY A 118 -0.69 4.56 10.48
CA GLY A 118 0.36 5.13 11.33
C GLY A 118 1.52 4.18 11.56
N TYR A 119 2.15 4.25 12.72
CA TYR A 119 3.22 3.34 13.07
C TYR A 119 2.80 1.89 12.95
N GLY A 120 3.67 1.07 12.36
CA GLY A 120 3.39 -0.32 12.11
C GLY A 120 4.37 -0.97 11.14
N CYS A 121 4.07 -2.20 10.78
CA CYS A 121 4.78 -2.98 9.78
C CYS A 121 3.97 -2.98 8.47
N TYR A 122 4.61 -2.60 7.39
CA TYR A 122 4.07 -2.52 6.04
C TYR A 122 4.79 -3.54 5.18
N GLU A 123 4.06 -4.43 4.55
CA GLU A 123 4.60 -5.55 3.81
C GLU A 123 3.86 -5.73 2.49
N ALA A 124 4.59 -6.01 1.42
CA ALA A 124 4.04 -6.41 0.13
C ALA A 124 4.87 -7.54 -0.48
N SER A 125 4.20 -8.47 -1.12
CA SER A 125 4.83 -9.46 -1.99
C SER A 125 4.60 -9.02 -3.43
N PHE A 126 5.66 -8.71 -4.17
CA PHE A 126 5.52 -8.25 -5.53
C PHE A 126 6.75 -8.54 -6.39
N ARG A 127 6.55 -8.48 -7.70
CA ARG A 127 7.55 -8.62 -8.74
C ARG A 127 7.62 -7.33 -9.57
N PRO A 128 8.72 -6.56 -9.50
CA PRO A 128 8.87 -5.30 -10.21
C PRO A 128 9.16 -5.48 -11.70
N VAL A 129 9.02 -4.40 -12.44
CA VAL A 129 9.41 -4.31 -13.85
C VAL A 129 10.93 -4.18 -13.97
N ALA A 130 11.58 -5.01 -14.80
CA ALA A 130 12.99 -4.89 -15.17
C ALA A 130 13.13 -4.15 -16.49
N MET A 131 13.04 -2.81 -16.47
CA MET A 131 13.21 -1.96 -17.65
C MET A 131 13.83 -0.62 -17.23
N PRO A 132 14.98 -0.21 -17.81
CA PRO A 132 15.56 1.10 -17.51
C PRO A 132 14.54 2.23 -17.69
N GLY A 133 14.52 3.14 -16.73
CA GLY A 133 13.59 4.26 -16.72
C GLY A 133 12.17 3.92 -16.25
N VAL A 134 11.92 2.71 -15.74
CA VAL A 134 10.66 2.34 -15.08
C VAL A 134 10.90 2.18 -13.58
N VAL A 135 10.02 2.76 -12.78
CA VAL A 135 10.00 2.60 -11.32
C VAL A 135 8.80 1.75 -10.92
N SER A 136 9.01 0.75 -10.08
CA SER A 136 7.96 -0.07 -9.46
C SER A 136 8.04 0.07 -7.96
N SER A 137 6.95 0.49 -7.29
CA SER A 137 7.02 0.95 -5.89
C SER A 137 6.00 0.28 -4.98
N PHE A 138 6.40 0.12 -3.73
CA PHE A 138 5.54 -0.06 -2.57
C PHE A 138 5.94 0.97 -1.51
N PHE A 139 5.02 1.86 -1.15
CA PHE A 139 5.35 3.02 -0.33
C PHE A 139 4.16 3.49 0.50
N THR A 140 4.44 4.40 1.44
CA THR A 140 3.39 5.17 2.11
C THR A 140 3.57 6.65 1.80
N PHE A 141 2.44 7.37 1.70
CA PHE A 141 2.44 8.77 1.30
C PHE A 141 1.33 9.56 2.00
N ALA A 142 1.66 10.79 2.36
CA ALA A 142 0.69 11.86 2.63
C ALA A 142 1.21 13.17 2.07
N GLY A 143 0.40 13.83 1.29
CA GLY A 143 0.71 15.13 0.67
C GLY A 143 -0.15 16.27 1.19
N PRO A 144 -0.02 17.47 0.58
CA PRO A 144 -0.68 18.70 1.05
C PRO A 144 -2.21 18.64 1.08
N TYR A 145 -2.80 17.71 0.33
CA TYR A 145 -4.25 17.60 0.15
C TYR A 145 -4.87 16.40 0.88
N ASP A 146 -4.06 15.57 1.53
CA ASP A 146 -4.52 14.37 2.23
C ASP A 146 -5.07 14.70 3.61
N ASN A 147 -6.29 14.22 3.90
CA ASN A 147 -6.97 14.48 5.17
C ASN A 147 -6.29 13.83 6.39
N GLY A 148 -5.50 12.78 6.17
CA GLY A 148 -4.72 12.12 7.21
C GLY A 148 -3.36 12.76 7.47
N GLY A 149 -2.89 13.60 6.53
CA GLY A 149 -1.61 14.28 6.59
C GLY A 149 -1.65 15.61 7.35
N ASN A 150 -0.47 16.19 7.51
CA ASN A 150 -0.27 17.49 8.16
C ASN A 150 -0.17 18.67 7.16
N GLY A 151 -0.51 18.42 5.90
CA GLY A 151 -0.43 19.40 4.81
C GLY A 151 0.95 19.53 4.17
N LYS A 152 1.84 18.57 4.44
CA LYS A 152 3.18 18.47 3.89
C LYS A 152 3.44 17.08 3.35
N HIS A 153 4.45 16.97 2.50
CA HIS A 153 4.91 15.71 1.97
C HIS A 153 5.60 14.88 3.08
N ASN A 154 5.08 13.69 3.33
CA ASN A 154 5.66 12.66 4.19
C ASN A 154 5.52 11.32 3.46
N GLU A 155 6.61 10.55 3.37
CA GLU A 155 6.68 9.32 2.56
C GLU A 155 7.71 8.34 3.12
N ILE A 156 7.52 7.05 2.87
CA ILE A 156 8.49 5.98 3.15
C ILE A 156 8.43 5.01 1.97
N ASP A 157 9.59 4.73 1.33
CA ASP A 157 9.66 4.12 0.03
C ASP A 157 10.41 2.81 -0.02
N ILE A 158 9.92 1.94 -0.90
CA ILE A 158 10.64 0.85 -1.55
C ILE A 158 10.43 1.04 -3.06
N GLU A 159 11.50 1.40 -3.79
CA GLU A 159 11.44 1.72 -5.22
C GLU A 159 12.44 0.86 -5.99
N PHE A 160 11.94 0.00 -6.87
CA PHE A 160 12.77 -0.67 -7.86
C PHE A 160 12.98 0.25 -9.06
N LEU A 161 14.25 0.63 -9.27
CA LEU A 161 14.66 1.35 -10.47
C LEU A 161 15.01 0.29 -11.53
N GLY A 162 14.17 0.12 -12.52
CA GLY A 162 14.20 -1.05 -13.41
C GLY A 162 15.46 -1.25 -14.26
N PHE A 163 16.46 -0.35 -14.18
CA PHE A 163 17.76 -0.58 -14.80
C PHE A 163 18.61 -1.64 -14.06
N ASP A 164 18.29 -1.90 -12.78
CA ASP A 164 18.91 -2.97 -11.98
C ASP A 164 17.86 -3.60 -11.06
N SER A 165 17.25 -4.70 -11.52
CA SER A 165 16.28 -5.48 -10.75
C SER A 165 16.90 -6.28 -9.59
N ARG A 166 18.22 -6.19 -9.39
CA ARG A 166 18.94 -6.74 -8.25
C ARG A 166 19.19 -5.72 -7.14
N ALA A 167 18.52 -4.59 -7.21
CA ALA A 167 18.58 -3.56 -6.18
C ALA A 167 17.27 -2.79 -6.12
N PHE A 168 16.93 -2.28 -4.92
CA PHE A 168 15.90 -1.27 -4.76
C PHE A 168 16.45 -0.07 -3.98
N GLN A 169 15.82 1.08 -4.15
CA GLN A 169 16.08 2.27 -3.36
C GLN A 169 15.13 2.30 -2.16
N ALA A 170 15.67 2.33 -0.95
CA ALA A 170 14.97 2.72 0.25
C ALA A 170 15.08 4.23 0.40
N ASN A 171 13.99 4.91 0.77
CA ASN A 171 13.96 6.35 0.95
C ASN A 171 12.88 6.75 1.96
N PHE A 172 12.91 8.01 2.42
CA PHE A 172 11.81 8.62 3.16
C PHE A 172 11.83 10.14 3.02
N TRP A 173 10.67 10.76 3.21
CA TRP A 173 10.48 12.21 3.22
C TRP A 173 9.76 12.64 4.49
N THR A 174 10.24 13.70 5.12
CA THR A 174 9.64 14.26 6.33
C THR A 174 9.32 15.75 6.16
N ASN A 175 8.04 16.10 6.17
CA ASN A 175 7.59 17.50 6.17
C ASN A 175 8.16 18.34 5.00
N ASP A 176 8.01 17.88 3.76
CA ASP A 176 8.58 18.44 2.53
C ASP A 176 10.12 18.34 2.46
N ASP A 177 10.69 17.44 3.25
CA ASP A 177 12.13 17.24 3.38
C ASP A 177 12.93 18.54 3.60
N ALA A 178 12.40 19.36 4.51
CA ALA A 178 13.01 20.65 4.87
C ALA A 178 14.40 20.52 5.49
N TYR A 179 14.86 19.31 5.73
CA TYR A 179 16.12 18.96 6.39
C TYR A 179 17.25 18.66 5.40
N ALA A 180 16.99 18.79 4.11
CA ALA A 180 17.98 18.87 3.04
C ALA A 180 19.12 17.83 3.09
N GLY A 181 18.83 16.61 2.73
CA GLY A 181 19.88 15.64 2.45
C GLY A 181 19.26 14.39 1.87
N GLY A 182 19.60 13.91 0.73
CA GLY A 182 19.05 12.68 0.18
C GLY A 182 19.10 11.53 1.20
N HIS A 183 17.94 10.92 1.43
CA HIS A 183 17.80 9.75 2.31
C HIS A 183 17.87 8.45 1.51
N GLU A 184 18.12 8.56 0.21
CA GLU A 184 18.17 7.44 -0.72
C GLU A 184 19.30 6.48 -0.36
N ALA A 185 18.97 5.22 -0.14
CA ALA A 185 19.90 4.15 0.08
C ALA A 185 19.62 3.00 -0.90
N MET A 186 20.62 2.67 -1.75
CA MET A 186 20.53 1.51 -2.64
C MET A 186 20.80 0.23 -1.86
N ILE A 187 19.85 -0.68 -1.86
CA ILE A 187 19.88 -1.98 -1.19
C ILE A 187 20.05 -3.05 -2.27
N TYR A 188 21.22 -3.71 -2.27
CA TYR A 188 21.54 -4.75 -3.24
C TYR A 188 21.06 -6.11 -2.77
N LEU A 189 20.47 -6.86 -3.70
CA LEU A 189 19.91 -8.18 -3.51
C LEU A 189 20.85 -9.25 -4.10
N ASP A 190 20.80 -10.46 -3.58
CA ASP A 190 21.50 -11.62 -4.11
C ASP A 190 20.71 -12.37 -5.21
N PHE A 191 19.48 -11.90 -5.50
CA PHE A 191 18.58 -12.42 -6.52
C PHE A 191 18.12 -11.32 -7.48
N ASP A 192 17.45 -11.71 -8.56
CA ASP A 192 16.78 -10.83 -9.51
C ASP A 192 15.29 -10.74 -9.15
N ALA A 193 14.87 -9.61 -8.60
CA ALA A 193 13.51 -9.38 -8.12
C ALA A 193 12.43 -9.45 -9.21
N SER A 194 12.81 -9.30 -10.49
CA SER A 194 11.88 -9.39 -11.62
C SER A 194 11.48 -10.81 -11.98
N GLN A 195 12.15 -11.84 -11.44
CA GLN A 195 11.94 -13.21 -11.83
C GLN A 195 10.91 -13.94 -10.95
N ASP A 196 10.77 -13.55 -9.68
CA ASP A 196 9.88 -14.21 -8.74
C ASP A 196 9.31 -13.21 -7.74
N PHE A 197 8.28 -13.63 -7.00
CA PHE A 197 7.72 -12.87 -5.90
C PHE A 197 8.64 -12.94 -4.69
N HIS A 198 9.00 -11.77 -4.18
CA HIS A 198 9.69 -11.62 -2.91
C HIS A 198 8.94 -10.66 -2.01
N ARG A 199 9.12 -10.81 -0.72
CA ARG A 199 8.49 -9.97 0.28
C ARG A 199 9.39 -8.79 0.62
N TYR A 200 8.88 -7.60 0.38
CA TYR A 200 9.52 -6.34 0.75
C TYR A 200 8.70 -5.67 1.84
N ALA A 201 9.37 -5.15 2.85
CA ALA A 201 8.70 -4.56 3.99
C ALA A 201 9.46 -3.40 4.59
N PHE A 202 8.74 -2.51 5.28
CA PHE A 202 9.34 -1.60 6.22
C PHE A 202 8.54 -1.55 7.53
N LYS A 203 9.26 -1.37 8.63
CA LYS A 203 8.70 -1.11 9.95
C LYS A 203 8.92 0.36 10.27
N TRP A 204 7.82 1.10 10.45
CA TRP A 204 7.82 2.51 10.82
C TRP A 204 7.43 2.66 12.28
N THR A 205 8.30 3.31 13.06
CA THR A 205 8.13 3.54 14.51
C THR A 205 8.43 4.99 14.88
N SER A 206 8.15 5.37 16.10
CA SER A 206 8.51 6.69 16.66
C SER A 206 10.02 6.91 16.74
N THR A 207 10.81 5.84 16.68
CA THR A 207 12.28 5.87 16.83
C THR A 207 13.04 5.67 15.54
N GLY A 208 12.35 5.42 14.40
CA GLY A 208 13.01 5.26 13.11
C GLY A 208 12.25 4.35 12.14
N ILE A 209 12.93 3.99 11.06
CA ILE A 209 12.41 3.13 10.00
C ILE A 209 13.41 2.01 9.75
N ALA A 210 12.91 0.78 9.53
CA ALA A 210 13.74 -0.38 9.21
C ALA A 210 13.14 -1.12 8.00
N TRP A 211 13.97 -1.45 7.01
CA TRP A 211 13.57 -2.15 5.78
C TRP A 211 14.01 -3.60 5.81
N TYR A 212 13.17 -4.46 5.25
CA TYR A 212 13.35 -5.92 5.27
C TYR A 212 13.08 -6.51 3.89
N VAL A 213 13.81 -7.58 3.58
CA VAL A 213 13.59 -8.43 2.41
C VAL A 213 13.46 -9.87 2.89
N ASP A 214 12.37 -10.54 2.54
CA ASP A 214 12.04 -11.92 2.94
C ASP A 214 12.18 -12.16 4.46
N GLY A 215 11.83 -11.13 5.24
CA GLY A 215 11.92 -11.14 6.71
C GLY A 215 13.28 -10.79 7.28
N THR A 216 14.31 -10.63 6.45
CA THR A 216 15.66 -10.24 6.89
C THR A 216 15.80 -8.72 6.88
N LEU A 217 16.26 -8.13 7.99
CA LEU A 217 16.60 -6.71 8.08
C LEU A 217 17.77 -6.39 7.13
N VAL A 218 17.57 -5.44 6.20
CA VAL A 218 18.57 -5.04 5.21
C VAL A 218 19.07 -3.61 5.38
N TYR A 219 18.24 -2.72 5.93
CA TYR A 219 18.61 -1.32 6.17
C TYR A 219 17.79 -0.73 7.33
N SER A 220 18.32 0.28 7.99
CA SER A 220 17.57 1.04 8.99
C SER A 220 18.11 2.45 9.18
N VAL A 221 17.22 3.37 9.54
CA VAL A 221 17.53 4.73 9.98
C VAL A 221 16.95 4.97 11.36
N VAL A 222 17.67 5.76 12.15
CA VAL A 222 17.25 6.15 13.50
C VAL A 222 16.78 7.59 13.44
N ASP A 223 15.60 7.83 14.01
CA ASP A 223 15.08 9.19 14.18
C ASP A 223 16.02 10.07 15.00
N SER A 224 16.25 11.26 14.53
CA SER A 224 17.06 12.24 15.27
C SER A 224 16.53 13.67 15.10
N PRO A 225 16.82 14.61 16.02
CA PRO A 225 16.44 16.01 15.82
C PRO A 225 17.12 16.68 14.61
N ALA A 226 18.25 16.15 14.16
CA ALA A 226 18.98 16.68 13.01
C ALA A 226 18.45 16.11 11.68
N ASP A 227 17.85 14.94 11.73
CA ASP A 227 17.32 14.21 10.58
C ASP A 227 16.11 13.37 11.05
N PRO A 228 14.93 14.01 11.20
CA PRO A 228 13.75 13.37 11.75
C PRO A 228 13.04 12.51 10.72
N THR A 229 12.66 11.30 11.12
CA THR A 229 11.74 10.45 10.33
C THR A 229 10.29 10.91 10.46
N PRO A 230 9.39 10.57 9.53
CA PRO A 230 7.97 10.91 9.61
C PRO A 230 7.35 10.51 10.97
N LYS A 231 6.43 11.32 11.47
CA LYS A 231 5.74 11.10 12.76
C LYS A 231 4.27 10.81 12.55
N ALA A 232 3.82 9.62 12.92
CA ALA A 232 2.42 9.23 12.80
C ALA A 232 1.46 10.11 13.64
N GLY A 233 1.96 10.73 14.70
CA GLY A 233 1.19 11.71 15.48
C GLY A 233 0.92 13.02 14.73
N ASP A 234 1.72 13.33 13.73
CA ASP A 234 1.62 14.55 12.92
C ASP A 234 0.98 14.26 11.56
N SER A 235 1.33 13.16 10.93
CA SER A 235 0.88 12.78 9.60
C SER A 235 0.70 11.27 9.50
N LEU A 236 -0.54 10.82 9.31
CA LEU A 236 -0.83 9.47 8.86
C LEU A 236 -0.66 9.41 7.34
N GLN A 237 -0.34 8.23 6.81
CA GLN A 237 -0.02 8.03 5.41
C GLN A 237 -0.91 6.96 4.76
N LYS A 238 -1.20 7.11 3.46
CA LYS A 238 -1.81 6.07 2.65
C LYS A 238 -0.78 5.02 2.29
N ILE A 239 -1.23 3.80 2.06
CA ILE A 239 -0.44 2.74 1.43
C ILE A 239 -0.64 2.86 -0.08
N MET A 240 0.44 2.85 -0.84
CA MET A 240 0.42 3.06 -2.28
C MET A 240 1.33 2.07 -3.03
N MET A 241 0.93 1.74 -4.24
CA MET A 241 1.67 0.91 -5.20
C MET A 241 1.51 1.50 -6.59
N ASN A 242 2.59 1.61 -7.34
CA ASN A 242 2.54 2.07 -8.71
C ASN A 242 3.66 1.49 -9.57
N VAL A 243 3.48 1.63 -10.87
CA VAL A 243 4.52 1.44 -11.89
C VAL A 243 4.50 2.67 -12.77
N TRP A 244 5.66 3.26 -13.07
CA TRP A 244 5.68 4.48 -13.86
C TRP A 244 7.00 4.68 -14.60
N PRO A 245 6.97 5.26 -15.83
CA PRO A 245 8.15 5.63 -16.57
C PRO A 245 8.61 7.02 -16.14
N VAL A 246 9.92 7.21 -16.08
CA VAL A 246 10.49 8.54 -15.82
C VAL A 246 10.56 9.33 -17.11
N ASP A 247 10.38 10.65 -16.99
CA ASP A 247 10.69 11.57 -18.05
C ASP A 247 12.23 11.76 -18.22
N PRO A 248 12.71 12.42 -19.29
CA PRO A 248 14.15 12.62 -19.52
C PRO A 248 14.88 13.35 -18.38
N THR A 249 14.19 14.11 -17.53
CA THR A 249 14.84 14.85 -16.42
C THR A 249 15.33 13.93 -15.32
N ALA A 250 14.67 12.77 -15.13
CA ALA A 250 15.02 11.76 -14.14
C ALA A 250 15.84 10.59 -14.72
N ALA A 251 16.21 10.64 -16.01
CA ALA A 251 16.99 9.57 -16.65
C ALA A 251 18.36 9.32 -16.00
N GLY A 252 18.94 10.31 -15.34
CA GLY A 252 20.18 10.17 -14.58
C GLY A 252 20.01 9.39 -13.27
N TRP A 253 18.79 9.27 -12.77
CA TRP A 253 18.44 8.55 -11.54
C TRP A 253 17.96 7.13 -11.84
N ALA A 254 16.91 6.97 -12.68
CA ALA A 254 16.26 5.67 -12.90
C ALA A 254 16.61 5.03 -14.27
N GLY A 255 17.53 5.63 -15.03
CA GLY A 255 17.80 5.24 -16.42
C GLY A 255 16.86 5.96 -17.40
N ALA A 256 17.23 5.97 -18.68
CA ALA A 256 16.37 6.53 -19.72
C ALA A 256 15.29 5.51 -20.13
N PHE A 257 14.03 5.91 -20.08
CA PHE A 257 12.94 5.06 -20.56
C PHE A 257 12.85 5.11 -22.08
N VAL A 258 12.77 3.95 -22.69
CA VAL A 258 12.41 3.75 -24.10
C VAL A 258 11.38 2.65 -24.18
N TYR A 259 10.17 2.98 -24.64
CA TYR A 259 9.09 2.00 -24.71
C TYR A 259 9.45 0.83 -25.64
N PRO A 260 9.34 -0.43 -25.19
CA PRO A 260 9.85 -1.59 -25.93
C PRO A 260 8.91 -2.08 -27.03
N GLY A 261 7.72 -1.46 -27.19
CA GLY A 261 6.70 -1.88 -28.16
C GLY A 261 5.75 -2.97 -27.62
N TYR A 262 5.77 -3.23 -26.31
CA TYR A 262 4.83 -4.11 -25.61
C TYR A 262 4.61 -3.63 -24.19
N SER A 263 3.47 -3.97 -23.59
CA SER A 263 3.12 -3.57 -22.23
C SER A 263 4.07 -4.17 -21.21
N LEU A 264 4.38 -3.38 -20.18
CA LEU A 264 5.19 -3.78 -19.03
C LEU A 264 4.27 -3.98 -17.82
N HIS A 265 4.60 -4.91 -16.93
CA HIS A 265 3.74 -5.36 -15.85
C HIS A 265 4.48 -5.47 -14.53
N GLY A 266 4.06 -4.70 -13.51
CA GLY A 266 4.42 -4.90 -12.11
C GLY A 266 3.31 -5.67 -11.41
N VAL A 267 3.64 -6.80 -10.79
CA VAL A 267 2.63 -7.75 -10.28
C VAL A 267 2.73 -7.87 -8.78
N TYR A 268 1.60 -7.70 -8.08
CA TYR A 268 1.50 -7.71 -6.62
C TYR A 268 0.62 -8.88 -6.17
N ASP A 269 1.16 -9.72 -5.28
CA ASP A 269 0.51 -10.93 -4.76
C ASP A 269 -0.36 -10.59 -3.55
N TRP A 270 0.20 -9.89 -2.56
CA TRP A 270 -0.53 -9.47 -1.37
C TRP A 270 0.11 -8.24 -0.74
N VAL A 271 -0.69 -7.54 0.08
CA VAL A 271 -0.27 -6.43 0.95
C VAL A 271 -0.75 -6.68 2.37
N ARG A 272 0.10 -6.39 3.36
CA ARG A 272 -0.24 -6.47 4.78
C ARG A 272 0.20 -5.20 5.51
N TYR A 273 -0.66 -4.73 6.39
CA TYR A 273 -0.34 -3.75 7.41
C TYR A 273 -0.62 -4.34 8.78
N THR A 274 0.36 -4.28 9.67
CA THR A 274 0.21 -4.65 11.08
C THR A 274 0.42 -3.40 11.92
N ALA A 275 -0.65 -2.93 12.58
CA ALA A 275 -0.65 -1.71 13.35
C ALA A 275 0.18 -1.83 14.63
N GLY A 276 0.85 -0.74 15.00
CA GLY A 276 1.58 -0.59 16.26
C GLY A 276 3.08 -0.81 16.14
N GLU A 277 3.82 -0.15 17.03
CA GLU A 277 5.29 -0.19 17.03
C GLU A 277 5.86 -1.55 17.48
N ASP A 278 5.05 -2.36 18.16
CA ASP A 278 5.42 -3.70 18.62
C ASP A 278 5.26 -4.77 17.54
N CYS A 279 4.75 -4.40 16.33
CA CYS A 279 4.61 -5.34 15.23
C CYS A 279 5.94 -6.02 14.90
N ALA A 280 5.87 -7.27 14.47
CA ALA A 280 6.99 -8.00 13.87
C ALA A 280 6.72 -8.22 12.38
N ILE A 281 7.78 -8.23 11.57
CA ILE A 281 7.70 -8.71 10.20
C ILE A 281 7.46 -10.21 10.29
N ALA A 282 6.20 -10.61 10.10
CA ALA A 282 5.74 -11.97 10.30
C ALA A 282 6.10 -12.87 9.12
N ASP A 283 5.88 -14.18 9.26
CA ASP A 283 5.91 -15.08 8.11
C ASP A 283 4.88 -14.64 7.04
N PRO A 284 5.08 -15.00 5.77
CA PRO A 284 4.10 -14.73 4.72
C PRO A 284 2.70 -15.14 5.16
N PRO A 285 1.65 -14.38 4.82
CA PRO A 285 0.30 -14.84 5.06
C PRO A 285 0.10 -16.19 4.36
N PRO A 286 -0.71 -17.10 4.91
CA PRO A 286 -1.07 -18.32 4.19
C PRO A 286 -1.60 -17.95 2.81
N ALA A 287 -1.26 -18.76 1.80
CA ALA A 287 -1.79 -18.56 0.45
C ALA A 287 -3.32 -18.46 0.50
N PRO A 288 -3.94 -17.61 -0.33
CA PRO A 288 -5.38 -17.61 -0.45
C PRO A 288 -5.86 -19.03 -0.78
N PRO A 289 -7.00 -19.45 -0.25
CA PRO A 289 -7.55 -20.73 -0.65
C PRO A 289 -7.64 -20.78 -2.18
N PRO A 290 -7.42 -21.96 -2.79
CA PRO A 290 -7.59 -22.08 -4.24
C PRO A 290 -8.98 -21.59 -4.64
N PRO A 291 -9.16 -21.09 -5.88
CA PRO A 291 -10.46 -20.61 -6.35
C PRO A 291 -11.54 -21.62 -5.96
N GLY A 292 -12.46 -21.19 -5.12
CA GLY A 292 -13.51 -22.03 -4.59
C GLY A 292 -14.59 -22.31 -5.65
N ASP A 293 -15.54 -23.16 -5.32
CA ASP A 293 -16.70 -23.42 -6.17
C ASP A 293 -17.47 -22.09 -6.42
N PRO A 294 -17.69 -21.67 -7.68
CA PRO A 294 -18.48 -20.47 -7.98
C PRO A 294 -19.92 -20.51 -7.46
N ALA A 295 -20.43 -21.69 -7.06
CA ALA A 295 -21.72 -21.82 -6.38
C ALA A 295 -21.67 -21.40 -4.88
N LEU A 296 -20.48 -21.23 -4.33
CA LEU A 296 -20.25 -20.78 -2.96
C LEU A 296 -19.98 -19.29 -2.91
N MET A 297 -20.23 -18.64 -1.76
CA MET A 297 -19.88 -17.25 -1.49
C MET A 297 -19.25 -17.12 -0.11
N HIS A 298 -18.37 -16.14 0.06
CA HIS A 298 -17.66 -15.91 1.32
C HIS A 298 -17.40 -14.40 1.53
N VAL A 299 -16.99 -14.02 2.75
CA VAL A 299 -16.54 -12.67 3.06
C VAL A 299 -15.15 -12.45 2.50
N ASN A 300 -14.99 -11.46 1.62
CA ASN A 300 -13.72 -11.07 1.05
C ASN A 300 -12.95 -10.06 1.95
N GLY A 301 -13.67 -9.31 2.77
CA GLY A 301 -13.07 -8.35 3.71
C GLY A 301 -14.12 -7.50 4.41
N ILE A 302 -13.67 -6.86 5.50
CA ILE A 302 -14.46 -5.93 6.30
C ILE A 302 -13.69 -4.63 6.44
N ALA A 303 -14.30 -3.49 6.14
CA ALA A 303 -13.69 -2.19 6.32
C ALA A 303 -14.56 -1.31 7.21
N MET A 304 -13.95 -0.72 8.24
CA MET A 304 -14.62 0.14 9.19
C MET A 304 -14.15 1.59 9.10
N SER A 305 -15.06 2.53 9.21
CA SER A 305 -14.75 3.96 9.22
C SER A 305 -15.70 4.72 10.17
N LEU A 306 -15.27 5.91 10.63
CA LEU A 306 -16.11 6.82 11.36
C LEU A 306 -16.82 7.78 10.40
N ASN A 307 -18.07 8.13 10.71
CA ASN A 307 -18.73 9.24 10.02
C ASN A 307 -18.01 10.57 10.32
N ALA A 308 -18.31 11.62 9.56
CA ALA A 308 -17.67 12.95 9.70
C ALA A 308 -17.81 13.59 11.10
N ARG A 309 -18.74 13.12 11.93
CA ARG A 309 -18.94 13.60 13.31
C ARG A 309 -18.22 12.74 14.35
N GLY A 310 -17.65 11.61 13.94
CA GLY A 310 -17.01 10.65 14.84
C GLY A 310 -17.98 9.98 15.83
N ASP A 311 -19.29 10.05 15.62
CA ASP A 311 -20.30 9.52 16.55
C ASP A 311 -20.97 8.23 16.08
N GLN A 312 -20.63 7.74 14.87
CA GLN A 312 -21.18 6.52 14.29
C GLN A 312 -20.12 5.80 13.46
N VAL A 313 -20.04 4.49 13.60
CA VAL A 313 -19.19 3.62 12.77
C VAL A 313 -19.97 3.18 11.54
N ILE A 314 -19.31 3.21 10.40
CA ILE A 314 -19.80 2.68 9.12
C ILE A 314 -18.92 1.48 8.80
N THR A 315 -19.53 0.31 8.64
CA THR A 315 -18.84 -0.94 8.27
C THR A 315 -19.31 -1.40 6.90
N ARG A 316 -18.36 -1.72 6.03
CA ARG A 316 -18.60 -2.30 4.72
C ARG A 316 -18.07 -3.72 4.69
N VAL A 317 -18.89 -4.66 4.30
CA VAL A 317 -18.58 -6.08 4.17
C VAL A 317 -18.64 -6.44 2.70
N GLY A 318 -17.51 -6.88 2.14
CA GLY A 318 -17.42 -7.39 0.77
C GLY A 318 -17.76 -8.88 0.73
N VAL A 319 -18.63 -9.29 -0.21
CA VAL A 319 -18.99 -10.69 -0.45
C VAL A 319 -18.69 -11.04 -1.90
N VAL A 320 -17.89 -12.08 -2.09
CA VAL A 320 -17.52 -12.61 -3.41
C VAL A 320 -17.84 -14.10 -3.49
N ASP A 321 -17.91 -14.61 -4.71
CA ASP A 321 -18.01 -16.06 -4.94
C ASP A 321 -16.63 -16.72 -4.97
N GLY A 322 -16.60 -18.06 -5.09
CA GLY A 322 -15.35 -18.79 -5.16
C GLY A 322 -14.49 -18.48 -6.39
N GLY A 323 -15.02 -17.77 -7.38
CA GLY A 323 -14.28 -17.21 -8.51
C GLY A 323 -13.84 -15.76 -8.30
N GLY A 324 -14.07 -15.19 -7.09
CA GLY A 324 -13.72 -13.80 -6.78
C GLY A 324 -14.69 -12.76 -7.33
N GLN A 325 -15.82 -13.15 -7.92
CA GLN A 325 -16.81 -12.22 -8.47
C GLN A 325 -17.75 -11.71 -7.36
N ALA A 326 -18.08 -10.42 -7.42
CA ALA A 326 -19.02 -9.80 -6.51
C ALA A 326 -20.35 -10.55 -6.47
N VAL A 327 -20.92 -10.75 -5.28
CA VAL A 327 -22.23 -11.41 -5.08
C VAL A 327 -23.26 -10.37 -4.68
N PRO A 328 -24.07 -9.83 -5.62
CA PRO A 328 -25.13 -8.90 -5.29
C PRO A 328 -26.35 -9.61 -4.70
N GLY A 329 -27.09 -8.90 -3.83
CA GLY A 329 -28.35 -9.38 -3.25
C GLY A 329 -28.21 -10.42 -2.16
N ALA A 330 -27.02 -10.78 -1.73
CA ALA A 330 -26.80 -11.60 -0.54
C ALA A 330 -27.13 -10.77 0.73
N THR A 331 -27.72 -11.40 1.73
CA THR A 331 -27.99 -10.78 3.03
C THR A 331 -26.89 -11.14 4.01
N VAL A 332 -26.05 -10.19 4.34
CA VAL A 332 -25.02 -10.33 5.38
C VAL A 332 -25.63 -10.05 6.74
N HIS A 333 -25.39 -10.93 7.70
CA HIS A 333 -25.74 -10.79 9.11
C HIS A 333 -24.50 -10.48 9.93
N GLY A 334 -24.60 -9.58 10.91
CA GLY A 334 -23.46 -9.22 11.73
C GLY A 334 -23.84 -8.67 13.10
N ALA A 335 -22.86 -8.60 13.99
CA ALA A 335 -23.00 -8.17 15.37
C ALA A 335 -21.95 -7.14 15.75
N TRP A 336 -22.37 -6.14 16.53
CA TRP A 336 -21.53 -5.09 17.09
C TRP A 336 -21.08 -5.45 18.51
N SER A 337 -19.86 -5.08 18.86
CA SER A 337 -19.33 -5.23 20.21
C SER A 337 -18.37 -4.09 20.58
N GLY A 338 -17.93 -4.03 21.85
CA GLY A 338 -17.10 -2.97 22.38
C GLY A 338 -17.92 -1.82 22.98
N VAL A 339 -17.47 -0.55 22.76
CA VAL A 339 -18.17 0.63 23.33
C VAL A 339 -19.47 0.98 22.59
N ILE A 340 -19.76 0.32 21.49
CA ILE A 340 -21.03 0.34 20.78
C ILE A 340 -21.47 -1.10 20.53
N THR A 341 -22.64 -1.48 21.03
CA THR A 341 -23.19 -2.85 20.89
C THR A 341 -24.46 -2.90 20.05
N GLY A 342 -24.91 -1.76 19.53
CA GLY A 342 -26.12 -1.66 18.71
C GLY A 342 -25.85 -1.08 17.33
N GLY A 343 -26.79 -1.34 16.42
CA GLY A 343 -26.74 -0.88 15.03
C GLY A 343 -27.46 -1.85 14.11
N ASP A 344 -27.19 -1.74 12.82
CA ASP A 344 -27.71 -2.68 11.83
C ASP A 344 -27.18 -4.10 12.08
N THR A 345 -28.02 -5.10 11.99
CA THR A 345 -27.66 -6.52 12.19
C THR A 345 -27.79 -7.36 10.92
N ALA A 346 -28.40 -6.80 9.87
CA ALA A 346 -28.51 -7.44 8.55
C ALA A 346 -28.55 -6.37 7.45
N ARG A 347 -27.85 -6.59 6.37
CA ARG A 347 -27.82 -5.74 5.17
C ARG A 347 -27.62 -6.57 3.91
N ASN A 348 -28.26 -6.14 2.82
CA ASN A 348 -28.03 -6.75 1.52
C ASN A 348 -26.81 -6.13 0.84
N THR A 349 -26.10 -6.97 0.10
CA THR A 349 -25.04 -6.52 -0.80
C THR A 349 -25.63 -5.79 -2.00
N ASP A 350 -24.95 -4.72 -2.39
CA ASP A 350 -25.24 -3.96 -3.62
C ASP A 350 -24.70 -4.67 -4.88
N VAL A 351 -24.71 -3.97 -6.02
CA VAL A 351 -24.22 -4.52 -7.31
C VAL A 351 -22.71 -4.82 -7.30
N GLY A 352 -21.95 -4.20 -6.40
CA GLY A 352 -20.53 -4.45 -6.17
C GLY A 352 -20.26 -5.51 -5.10
N GLY A 353 -21.30 -6.20 -4.60
CA GLY A 353 -21.14 -7.20 -3.54
C GLY A 353 -20.91 -6.61 -2.15
N ILE A 354 -21.20 -5.32 -1.92
CA ILE A 354 -20.90 -4.64 -0.66
C ILE A 354 -22.17 -4.45 0.19
N ALA A 355 -22.15 -4.97 1.43
CA ALA A 355 -23.16 -4.70 2.44
C ALA A 355 -22.67 -3.60 3.39
N THR A 356 -23.41 -2.48 3.51
CA THR A 356 -23.01 -1.35 4.35
C THR A 356 -23.88 -1.29 5.62
N PHE A 357 -23.22 -1.34 6.78
CA PHE A 357 -23.82 -1.32 8.11
C PHE A 357 -23.54 0.00 8.82
N TYR A 358 -24.47 0.42 9.67
CA TYR A 358 -24.32 1.61 10.49
C TYR A 358 -24.52 1.23 11.96
N SER A 359 -23.54 1.54 12.81
CA SER A 359 -23.68 1.37 14.25
C SER A 359 -24.72 2.34 14.84
N SER A 360 -25.20 2.07 16.04
CA SER A 360 -25.83 3.09 16.85
C SER A 360 -24.89 4.26 17.10
N ARG A 361 -25.44 5.47 17.27
CA ARG A 361 -24.62 6.65 17.59
C ARG A 361 -24.17 6.62 19.03
N SER A 362 -22.90 6.90 19.26
CA SER A 362 -22.29 7.01 20.59
C SER A 362 -21.10 7.97 20.54
N ARG A 363 -20.84 8.67 21.62
CA ARG A 363 -19.62 9.49 21.82
C ARG A 363 -18.62 8.84 22.77
N ALA A 364 -18.89 7.62 23.23
CA ALA A 364 -17.95 6.89 24.08
C ALA A 364 -16.67 6.62 23.32
N ALA A 365 -15.52 6.87 23.96
CA ALA A 365 -14.22 6.51 23.42
C ALA A 365 -13.91 5.05 23.74
N GLY A 366 -13.18 4.38 22.84
CA GLY A 366 -12.77 2.99 22.97
C GLY A 366 -12.89 2.23 21.65
N SER A 367 -12.65 0.93 21.70
CA SER A 367 -12.76 0.06 20.53
C SER A 367 -14.21 -0.33 20.24
N VAL A 368 -14.55 -0.34 18.96
CA VAL A 368 -15.82 -0.88 18.41
C VAL A 368 -15.42 -1.96 17.42
N SER A 369 -16.04 -3.14 17.57
CA SER A 369 -15.84 -4.27 16.65
C SER A 369 -17.14 -4.63 15.96
N PHE A 370 -17.03 -5.12 14.73
CA PHE A 370 -18.12 -5.71 13.97
C PHE A 370 -17.70 -7.07 13.46
N CYS A 371 -18.52 -8.10 13.68
CA CYS A 371 -18.27 -9.45 13.19
C CYS A 371 -19.43 -9.92 12.32
N VAL A 372 -19.12 -10.54 11.18
CA VAL A 372 -20.10 -11.27 10.36
C VAL A 372 -20.48 -12.55 11.10
N THR A 373 -21.77 -12.80 11.22
CA THR A 373 -22.34 -13.99 11.88
C THR A 373 -22.94 -14.98 10.89
N GLY A 374 -23.05 -14.58 9.63
CA GLY A 374 -23.51 -15.43 8.54
C GLY A 374 -23.96 -14.65 7.33
N ILE A 375 -24.09 -15.33 6.20
CA ILE A 375 -24.63 -14.79 4.95
C ILE A 375 -25.73 -15.69 4.46
N THR A 376 -26.85 -15.09 4.02
CA THR A 376 -28.02 -15.80 3.51
C THR A 376 -28.51 -15.16 2.21
N GLY A 377 -29.37 -15.83 1.47
CA GLY A 377 -29.95 -15.29 0.23
C GLY A 377 -28.95 -15.31 -0.94
N GLY A 378 -29.35 -14.69 -2.06
CA GLY A 378 -28.61 -14.82 -3.31
C GLY A 378 -28.78 -16.22 -3.95
N ALA A 379 -28.10 -16.42 -5.08
CA ALA A 379 -28.13 -17.70 -5.79
C ALA A 379 -27.01 -18.66 -5.35
N LYS A 380 -26.27 -18.33 -4.27
CA LYS A 380 -25.05 -19.02 -3.82
C LYS A 380 -25.14 -19.46 -2.37
N THR A 381 -24.38 -20.48 -1.99
CA THR A 381 -24.29 -20.98 -0.61
C THR A 381 -23.13 -20.33 0.12
N TYR A 382 -23.34 -19.88 1.35
CA TYR A 382 -22.28 -19.32 2.18
C TYR A 382 -21.32 -20.39 2.69
N ASP A 383 -20.04 -20.19 2.44
CA ASP A 383 -18.95 -21.01 2.95
C ASP A 383 -18.10 -20.19 3.94
N PRO A 384 -18.34 -20.32 5.25
CA PRO A 384 -17.59 -19.56 6.24
C PRO A 384 -16.12 -20.01 6.37
N THR A 385 -15.73 -21.15 5.79
CA THR A 385 -14.34 -21.62 5.83
C THR A 385 -13.44 -20.91 4.83
N ALA A 386 -14.06 -20.26 3.84
CA ALA A 386 -13.39 -19.45 2.84
C ALA A 386 -13.35 -17.94 3.20
N ASP A 387 -13.93 -17.52 4.35
CA ASP A 387 -13.89 -16.12 4.76
C ASP A 387 -12.44 -15.66 4.96
N VAL A 388 -12.07 -14.59 4.26
CA VAL A 388 -10.77 -13.92 4.41
C VAL A 388 -10.71 -13.21 5.76
N GLU A 389 -11.86 -12.65 6.18
CA GLU A 389 -12.01 -11.92 7.43
C GLU A 389 -13.42 -12.08 7.97
N THR A 390 -13.56 -12.34 9.26
CA THR A 390 -14.87 -12.47 9.92
C THR A 390 -15.19 -11.33 10.87
N CYS A 391 -14.19 -10.59 11.34
CA CYS A 391 -14.34 -9.46 12.27
C CYS A 391 -13.31 -8.37 11.96
N ASP A 392 -13.74 -7.10 12.13
CA ASP A 392 -12.83 -5.94 12.10
C ASP A 392 -13.14 -5.01 13.29
N SER A 393 -12.21 -4.13 13.63
CA SER A 393 -12.29 -3.22 14.78
C SER A 393 -11.73 -1.85 14.47
N ILE A 394 -12.39 -0.81 15.00
CA ILE A 394 -11.91 0.57 14.88
C ILE A 394 -11.85 1.25 16.24
N GLY A 395 -10.78 2.02 16.46
CA GLY A 395 -10.67 2.93 17.61
C GLY A 395 -11.54 4.18 17.43
N LYS A 396 -12.13 4.64 18.54
CA LYS A 396 -13.04 5.80 18.56
C LYS A 396 -12.67 6.78 19.66
#